data_e281bb93608ca82b07bef4f40fa8ecc7
#
_entry.id   e281bb93608ca82b07bef4f40fa8ecc7
#
_cell.length_a   1.000
_cell.length_b   1.000
_cell.length_c   1.000
_cell.angle_alpha   90.00
_cell.angle_beta   90.00
_cell.angle_gamma   90.00
#
_symmetry.space_group_name_H-M   'P 1'
#
loop_
_entity.id
_entity.type
_entity.pdbx_description
1 polymer ?
#
loop_
_entity_poly.entity_id
_entity_poly.type
_entity_poly.pdbx_seq_one_letter_code
_entity_poly.pdbx_strand_id
1 'polypeptide(L)'
;MATSRASNTPSGDRRVRRTQAALARALLRLVEERDLSRIAVADVAELAGVSRSTFYDHYRDVHELAEAACTAMIDRLIESLPMPGLDADDPLAEAAASLEAFFASLAEHAGLYRALLGPQGSARVADHIRRRTAAAIEARLHEESTRAGAGPAEPAARAGVRPSEPAARPGTPGDRGDSQDTHDVVAAFTAGALIGVAADWLQRGCPRPPSEMAALTWPLIAAVHPIPVRQTPSRTPATDDTHPRT
;
A
#
# COMPACT_ATOMS: atom_id res chain seq x y z
N MET A 1 25.60 -39.91 -14.80
CA MET A 1 24.64 -39.68 -13.72
C MET A 1 23.73 -38.55 -14.16
N ALA A 2 22.50 -38.88 -14.55
CA ALA A 2 21.52 -37.93 -15.10
C ALA A 2 20.76 -37.31 -13.95
N THR A 3 20.91 -35.99 -13.76
CA THR A 3 20.10 -35.20 -12.83
C THR A 3 18.72 -35.00 -13.43
N SER A 4 17.72 -35.67 -12.88
CA SER A 4 16.31 -35.54 -13.21
C SER A 4 15.84 -34.13 -12.84
N ARG A 5 15.65 -33.24 -13.81
CA ARG A 5 14.89 -32.01 -13.67
C ARG A 5 13.42 -32.39 -13.50
N ALA A 6 12.88 -32.22 -12.29
CA ALA A 6 11.46 -32.32 -12.05
C ALA A 6 10.74 -31.26 -12.91
N SER A 7 10.03 -31.71 -13.93
CA SER A 7 9.17 -30.91 -14.79
C SER A 7 8.01 -30.41 -13.94
N ASN A 8 8.01 -29.13 -13.58
CA ASN A 8 6.89 -28.46 -12.91
C ASN A 8 5.77 -28.30 -13.94
N THR A 9 4.85 -29.29 -14.00
CA THR A 9 3.70 -29.29 -14.94
C THR A 9 2.67 -28.24 -14.47
N PRO A 10 2.06 -27.45 -15.37
CA PRO A 10 1.05 -26.42 -15.05
C PRO A 10 -0.15 -26.95 -14.23
N SER A 11 -0.43 -28.26 -14.32
CA SER A 11 -1.48 -28.96 -13.56
C SER A 11 -1.09 -29.14 -12.08
N GLY A 12 0.17 -29.43 -11.77
CA GLY A 12 0.67 -29.58 -10.40
C GLY A 12 0.60 -28.26 -9.62
N ASP A 13 1.02 -27.17 -10.26
CA ASP A 13 0.99 -25.83 -9.68
C ASP A 13 -0.44 -25.34 -9.39
N ARG A 14 -1.41 -25.63 -10.25
CA ARG A 14 -2.83 -25.31 -10.01
C ARG A 14 -3.40 -26.07 -8.82
N ARG A 15 -3.03 -27.35 -8.65
CA ARG A 15 -3.46 -28.17 -7.52
C ARG A 15 -2.88 -27.64 -6.21
N VAL A 16 -1.60 -27.32 -6.18
CA VAL A 16 -0.91 -26.70 -5.03
C VAL A 16 -1.62 -25.43 -4.60
N ARG A 17 -1.82 -24.48 -5.52
CA ARG A 17 -2.52 -23.21 -5.22
C ARG A 17 -3.94 -23.42 -4.71
N ARG A 18 -4.67 -24.40 -5.25
CA ARG A 18 -6.03 -24.71 -4.80
C ARG A 18 -6.04 -25.24 -3.36
N THR A 19 -5.09 -26.11 -3.01
CA THR A 19 -4.93 -26.64 -1.65
C THR A 19 -4.55 -25.52 -0.68
N GLN A 20 -3.57 -24.70 -1.03
CA GLN A 20 -3.16 -23.54 -0.20
C GLN A 20 -4.32 -22.57 0.04
N ALA A 21 -5.11 -22.26 -0.99
CA ALA A 21 -6.28 -21.42 -0.85
C ALA A 21 -7.37 -22.05 0.03
N ALA A 22 -7.54 -23.39 -0.01
CA ALA A 22 -8.49 -24.07 0.86
C ALA A 22 -8.05 -24.04 2.33
N LEU A 23 -6.76 -24.29 2.60
CA LEU A 23 -6.18 -24.20 3.94
C LEU A 23 -6.26 -22.78 4.51
N ALA A 24 -5.94 -21.76 3.71
CA ALA A 24 -6.04 -20.37 4.13
C ALA A 24 -7.49 -19.97 4.49
N ARG A 25 -8.47 -20.34 3.67
CA ARG A 25 -9.90 -20.08 3.97
C ARG A 25 -10.36 -20.79 5.24
N ALA A 26 -9.93 -22.02 5.45
CA ALA A 26 -10.26 -22.78 6.67
C ALA A 26 -9.69 -22.09 7.91
N LEU A 27 -8.42 -21.68 7.85
CA LEU A 27 -7.79 -20.94 8.94
C LEU A 27 -8.52 -19.62 9.23
N LEU A 28 -8.86 -18.82 8.21
CA LEU A 28 -9.56 -17.54 8.39
C LEU A 28 -10.90 -17.72 9.11
N ARG A 29 -11.66 -18.76 8.80
CA ARG A 29 -12.90 -19.07 9.52
C ARG A 29 -12.66 -19.46 10.97
N LEU A 30 -11.62 -20.26 11.25
CA LEU A 30 -11.32 -20.70 12.61
C LEU A 30 -10.83 -19.54 13.51
N VAL A 31 -10.09 -18.56 12.98
CA VAL A 31 -9.62 -17.42 13.78
C VAL A 31 -10.74 -16.39 14.09
N GLU A 32 -11.90 -16.49 13.46
CA GLU A 32 -13.10 -15.74 13.83
C GLU A 32 -13.76 -16.30 15.10
N GLU A 33 -13.61 -17.62 15.32
CA GLU A 33 -14.25 -18.35 16.42
C GLU A 33 -13.35 -18.50 17.65
N ARG A 34 -12.03 -18.55 17.46
CA ARG A 34 -11.05 -18.83 18.53
C ARG A 34 -9.67 -18.26 18.24
N ASP A 35 -8.88 -18.07 19.30
CA ASP A 35 -7.51 -17.60 19.20
C ASP A 35 -6.64 -18.53 18.34
N LEU A 36 -5.73 -17.96 17.54
CA LEU A 36 -4.80 -18.69 16.67
C LEU A 36 -4.01 -19.77 17.44
N SER A 37 -3.62 -19.49 18.68
CA SER A 37 -2.86 -20.43 19.55
C SER A 37 -3.66 -21.69 19.93
N ARG A 38 -4.98 -21.69 19.77
CA ARG A 38 -5.88 -22.81 20.08
C ARG A 38 -6.29 -23.60 18.84
N ILE A 39 -5.82 -23.23 17.68
CA ILE A 39 -6.14 -23.91 16.41
C ILE A 39 -5.10 -24.99 16.15
N ALA A 40 -5.54 -26.23 16.03
CA ALA A 40 -4.66 -27.34 15.68
C ALA A 40 -4.63 -27.60 14.17
N VAL A 41 -3.55 -28.22 13.68
CA VAL A 41 -3.45 -28.67 12.26
C VAL A 41 -4.64 -29.58 11.87
N ALA A 42 -5.13 -30.38 12.83
CA ALA A 42 -6.29 -31.24 12.59
C ALA A 42 -7.55 -30.44 12.24
N ASP A 43 -7.80 -29.36 12.97
CA ASP A 43 -8.99 -28.52 12.75
C ASP A 43 -8.96 -27.86 11.36
N VAL A 44 -7.79 -27.34 10.99
CA VAL A 44 -7.60 -26.70 9.67
C VAL A 44 -7.73 -27.71 8.54
N ALA A 45 -7.09 -28.89 8.66
CA ALA A 45 -7.11 -29.92 7.63
C ALA A 45 -8.55 -30.47 7.42
N GLU A 46 -9.28 -30.73 8.52
CA GLU A 46 -10.66 -31.16 8.49
C GLU A 46 -11.55 -30.15 7.81
N LEU A 47 -11.50 -28.89 8.21
CA LEU A 47 -12.32 -27.82 7.62
C LEU A 47 -11.96 -27.54 6.16
N ALA A 48 -10.68 -27.72 5.79
CA ALA A 48 -10.21 -27.57 4.40
C ALA A 48 -10.55 -28.78 3.50
N GLY A 49 -10.99 -29.91 4.09
CA GLY A 49 -11.26 -31.15 3.36
C GLY A 49 -10.01 -31.83 2.83
N VAL A 50 -8.88 -31.73 3.54
CA VAL A 50 -7.59 -32.35 3.17
C VAL A 50 -7.06 -33.23 4.30
N SER A 51 -6.11 -34.12 3.98
CA SER A 51 -5.42 -34.91 5.01
C SER A 51 -4.39 -34.06 5.76
N ARG A 52 -4.03 -34.48 6.99
CA ARG A 52 -2.92 -33.87 7.75
C ARG A 52 -1.59 -33.97 7.00
N SER A 53 -1.33 -35.07 6.29
CA SER A 53 -0.13 -35.20 5.46
C SER A 53 -0.11 -34.14 4.35
N THR A 54 -1.26 -33.89 3.69
CA THR A 54 -1.38 -32.81 2.70
C THR A 54 -1.13 -31.43 3.32
N PHE A 55 -1.55 -31.19 4.55
CA PHE A 55 -1.19 -29.94 5.26
C PHE A 55 0.32 -29.82 5.41
N TYR A 56 1.01 -30.86 5.90
CA TYR A 56 2.45 -30.86 6.14
C TYR A 56 3.28 -30.83 4.84
N ASP A 57 2.71 -31.19 3.70
CA ASP A 57 3.34 -30.99 2.37
C ASP A 57 3.47 -29.50 2.02
N HIS A 58 2.69 -28.60 2.66
CA HIS A 58 2.65 -27.18 2.38
C HIS A 58 3.16 -26.29 3.51
N TYR A 59 2.90 -26.65 4.78
CA TYR A 59 3.19 -25.83 5.96
C TYR A 59 3.65 -26.69 7.12
N ARG A 60 4.61 -26.22 7.90
CA ARG A 60 5.12 -26.92 9.09
C ARG A 60 4.10 -26.94 10.25
N ASP A 61 3.38 -25.82 10.39
CA ASP A 61 2.42 -25.58 11.46
C ASP A 61 1.36 -24.55 11.08
N VAL A 62 0.40 -24.33 11.97
CA VAL A 62 -0.69 -23.37 11.78
C VAL A 62 -0.16 -21.93 11.72
N HIS A 63 0.93 -21.64 12.42
CA HIS A 63 1.51 -20.29 12.46
C HIS A 63 2.12 -19.91 11.09
N GLU A 64 2.86 -20.84 10.47
CA GLU A 64 3.40 -20.63 9.10
C GLU A 64 2.29 -20.45 8.06
N LEU A 65 1.19 -21.20 8.16
CA LEU A 65 0.00 -20.97 7.33
C LEU A 65 -0.60 -19.59 7.58
N ALA A 66 -0.70 -19.15 8.84
CA ALA A 66 -1.20 -17.84 9.21
C ALA A 66 -0.34 -16.71 8.64
N GLU A 67 0.98 -16.83 8.74
CA GLU A 67 1.94 -15.89 8.14
C GLU A 67 1.75 -15.81 6.63
N ALA A 68 1.66 -16.95 5.94
CA ALA A 68 1.48 -16.98 4.49
C ALA A 68 0.12 -16.39 4.06
N ALA A 69 -0.95 -16.69 4.79
CA ALA A 69 -2.28 -16.14 4.53
C ALA A 69 -2.31 -14.61 4.71
N CYS A 70 -1.75 -14.12 5.83
CA CYS A 70 -1.65 -12.70 6.13
C CYS A 70 -0.84 -11.94 5.05
N THR A 71 0.33 -12.47 4.67
CA THR A 71 1.18 -11.91 3.63
C THR A 71 0.41 -11.79 2.29
N ALA A 72 -0.27 -12.86 1.86
CA ALA A 72 -1.04 -12.85 0.62
C ALA A 72 -2.26 -11.92 0.67
N MET A 73 -2.84 -11.70 1.84
CA MET A 73 -3.96 -10.77 2.03
C MET A 73 -3.48 -9.32 1.93
N ILE A 74 -2.38 -8.99 2.58
CA ILE A 74 -1.77 -7.65 2.53
C ILE A 74 -1.31 -7.30 1.12
N ASP A 75 -0.67 -8.23 0.40
CA ASP A 75 -0.25 -8.00 -0.97
C ASP A 75 -1.44 -7.66 -1.86
N ARG A 76 -2.52 -8.43 -1.77
CA ARG A 76 -3.77 -8.16 -2.52
C ARG A 76 -4.43 -6.85 -2.10
N LEU A 77 -4.44 -6.54 -0.80
CA LEU A 77 -4.97 -5.28 -0.31
C LEU A 77 -4.22 -4.10 -0.92
N ILE A 78 -2.90 -4.09 -0.84
CA ILE A 78 -2.06 -3.01 -1.39
C ILE A 78 -2.28 -2.87 -2.91
N GLU A 79 -2.40 -3.99 -3.64
CA GLU A 79 -2.67 -3.99 -5.07
C GLU A 79 -4.07 -3.48 -5.42
N SER A 80 -5.05 -3.64 -4.54
CA SER A 80 -6.44 -3.25 -4.75
C SER A 80 -6.79 -1.86 -4.25
N LEU A 81 -5.93 -1.23 -3.41
CA LEU A 81 -6.20 0.11 -2.90
C LEU A 81 -6.25 1.11 -4.06
N PRO A 82 -7.34 1.90 -4.16
CA PRO A 82 -7.38 2.98 -5.13
C PRO A 82 -6.22 3.94 -4.82
N MET A 83 -5.35 4.15 -5.80
CA MET A 83 -4.31 5.16 -5.68
C MET A 83 -4.89 6.49 -6.14
N PRO A 84 -4.93 7.52 -5.28
CA PRO A 84 -5.46 8.83 -5.67
C PRO A 84 -4.80 9.31 -6.95
N GLY A 85 -5.59 9.58 -7.98
CA GLY A 85 -5.08 10.15 -9.23
C GLY A 85 -4.63 11.60 -9.02
N LEU A 86 -3.52 12.02 -9.65
CA LEU A 86 -3.14 13.45 -9.66
C LEU A 86 -4.17 14.31 -10.42
N ASP A 87 -4.97 13.67 -11.27
CA ASP A 87 -6.06 14.27 -12.03
C ASP A 87 -7.43 14.04 -11.35
N ALA A 88 -7.45 13.53 -10.12
CA ALA A 88 -8.67 13.35 -9.35
C ALA A 88 -9.32 14.70 -9.04
N ASP A 89 -10.64 14.76 -9.08
CA ASP A 89 -11.41 15.97 -8.73
C ASP A 89 -11.15 16.37 -7.26
N ASP A 90 -10.97 15.38 -6.38
CA ASP A 90 -10.59 15.56 -4.97
C ASP A 90 -9.57 14.49 -4.53
N PRO A 91 -8.26 14.73 -4.74
CA PRO A 91 -7.22 13.77 -4.33
C PRO A 91 -7.20 13.49 -2.82
N LEU A 92 -7.66 14.44 -2.01
CA LEU A 92 -7.71 14.27 -0.55
C LEU A 92 -8.80 13.31 -0.13
N ALA A 93 -9.98 13.41 -0.75
CA ALA A 93 -11.09 12.49 -0.52
C ALA A 93 -10.74 11.07 -0.98
N GLU A 94 -10.08 10.91 -2.13
CA GLU A 94 -9.64 9.60 -2.61
C GLU A 94 -8.60 8.96 -1.69
N ALA A 95 -7.64 9.75 -1.19
CA ALA A 95 -6.64 9.26 -0.25
C ALA A 95 -7.27 8.83 1.08
N ALA A 96 -8.23 9.60 1.60
CA ALA A 96 -8.98 9.24 2.79
C ALA A 96 -9.80 7.96 2.59
N ALA A 97 -10.44 7.79 1.43
CA ALA A 97 -11.18 6.57 1.07
C ALA A 97 -10.27 5.34 0.97
N SER A 98 -9.06 5.49 0.41
CA SER A 98 -8.06 4.42 0.38
C SER A 98 -7.63 3.99 1.78
N LEU A 99 -7.45 4.95 2.67
CA LEU A 99 -7.10 4.67 4.06
C LEU A 99 -8.26 4.01 4.83
N GLU A 100 -9.50 4.41 4.56
CA GLU A 100 -10.68 3.73 5.10
C GLU A 100 -10.75 2.29 4.63
N ALA A 101 -10.56 2.03 3.33
CA ALA A 101 -10.52 0.68 2.76
C ALA A 101 -9.41 -0.18 3.39
N PHE A 102 -8.24 0.42 3.69
CA PHE A 102 -7.16 -0.24 4.40
C PHE A 102 -7.61 -0.68 5.81
N PHE A 103 -8.17 0.22 6.62
CA PHE A 103 -8.65 -0.14 7.97
C PHE A 103 -9.83 -1.11 7.92
N ALA A 104 -10.74 -0.99 6.95
CA ALA A 104 -11.86 -1.91 6.77
C ALA A 104 -11.38 -3.35 6.49
N SER A 105 -10.40 -3.51 5.59
CA SER A 105 -9.81 -4.82 5.30
C SER A 105 -9.09 -5.43 6.52
N LEU A 106 -8.46 -4.62 7.35
CA LEU A 106 -7.86 -5.12 8.61
C LEU A 106 -8.93 -5.55 9.61
N ALA A 107 -10.06 -4.81 9.68
CA ALA A 107 -11.17 -5.14 10.57
C ALA A 107 -11.85 -6.46 10.19
N GLU A 108 -11.96 -6.76 8.90
CA GLU A 108 -12.58 -7.99 8.38
C GLU A 108 -11.93 -9.26 8.95
N HIS A 109 -10.60 -9.20 9.19
CA HIS A 109 -9.83 -10.33 9.73
C HIS A 109 -9.02 -9.94 10.98
N ALA A 110 -9.65 -9.12 11.85
CA ALA A 110 -8.98 -8.56 13.02
C ALA A 110 -8.35 -9.61 13.94
N GLY A 111 -8.95 -10.79 14.08
CA GLY A 111 -8.42 -11.90 14.89
C GLY A 111 -7.05 -12.36 14.41
N LEU A 112 -6.89 -12.56 13.09
CA LEU A 112 -5.62 -12.96 12.47
C LEU A 112 -4.55 -11.86 12.61
N TYR A 113 -4.88 -10.63 12.22
CA TYR A 113 -3.93 -9.52 12.29
C TYR A 113 -3.50 -9.22 13.73
N ARG A 114 -4.43 -9.31 14.70
CA ARG A 114 -4.13 -9.14 16.13
C ARG A 114 -3.13 -10.19 16.62
N ALA A 115 -3.33 -11.45 16.24
CA ALA A 115 -2.42 -12.53 16.61
C ALA A 115 -1.02 -12.34 16.02
N LEU A 116 -0.93 -11.90 14.75
CA LEU A 116 0.35 -11.81 14.03
C LEU A 116 1.09 -10.49 14.24
N LEU A 117 0.38 -9.37 14.51
CA LEU A 117 0.97 -8.04 14.77
C LEU A 117 1.04 -7.69 16.26
N GLY A 118 0.57 -8.57 17.14
CA GLY A 118 0.62 -8.38 18.59
C GLY A 118 2.02 -8.62 19.17
N PRO A 119 2.16 -8.46 20.51
CA PRO A 119 3.43 -8.60 21.20
C PRO A 119 4.09 -9.98 21.08
N GLN A 120 3.27 -11.02 20.86
CA GLN A 120 3.73 -12.40 20.61
C GLN A 120 3.62 -12.78 19.13
N GLY A 121 3.45 -11.80 18.26
CA GLY A 121 3.23 -11.99 16.84
C GLY A 121 4.51 -12.28 16.05
N SER A 122 4.37 -12.26 14.74
CA SER A 122 5.45 -12.54 13.80
C SER A 122 6.17 -11.25 13.37
N ALA A 123 7.40 -11.07 13.82
CA ALA A 123 8.26 -9.98 13.33
C ALA A 123 8.44 -10.03 11.80
N ARG A 124 8.44 -11.24 11.23
CA ARG A 124 8.55 -11.48 9.78
C ARG A 124 7.35 -10.91 9.04
N VAL A 125 6.14 -11.12 9.54
CA VAL A 125 4.90 -10.57 8.96
C VAL A 125 4.88 -9.05 9.09
N ALA A 126 5.18 -8.51 10.27
CA ALA A 126 5.24 -7.07 10.48
C ALA A 126 6.26 -6.39 9.53
N ASP A 127 7.45 -7.00 9.36
CA ASP A 127 8.46 -6.50 8.44
C ASP A 127 8.03 -6.62 6.96
N HIS A 128 7.36 -7.71 6.57
CA HIS A 128 6.80 -7.84 5.23
C HIS A 128 5.77 -6.74 4.92
N ILE A 129 4.81 -6.53 5.82
CA ILE A 129 3.79 -5.48 5.65
C ILE A 129 4.46 -4.10 5.53
N ARG A 130 5.42 -3.81 6.41
CA ARG A 130 6.15 -2.54 6.38
C ARG A 130 6.85 -2.31 5.04
N ARG A 131 7.60 -3.31 4.54
CA ARG A 131 8.29 -3.20 3.24
C ARG A 131 7.32 -3.05 2.08
N ARG A 132 6.23 -3.81 2.06
CA ARG A 132 5.24 -3.74 0.97
C ARG A 132 4.53 -2.38 0.95
N THR A 133 4.16 -1.87 2.13
CA THR A 133 3.54 -0.55 2.25
C THR A 133 4.52 0.56 1.86
N ALA A 134 5.77 0.50 2.33
CA ALA A 134 6.79 1.48 1.97
C ALA A 134 7.04 1.50 0.46
N ALA A 135 7.20 0.33 -0.18
CA ALA A 135 7.40 0.23 -1.62
C ALA A 135 6.21 0.79 -2.44
N ALA A 136 4.98 0.60 -1.97
CA ALA A 136 3.79 1.18 -2.62
C ALA A 136 3.79 2.72 -2.54
N ILE A 137 4.15 3.28 -1.38
CA ILE A 137 4.25 4.74 -1.17
C ILE A 137 5.39 5.32 -2.01
N GLU A 138 6.56 4.67 -2.02
CA GLU A 138 7.73 5.09 -2.79
C GLU A 138 7.45 5.12 -4.29
N ALA A 139 6.83 4.07 -4.83
CA ALA A 139 6.40 4.03 -6.23
C ALA A 139 5.49 5.22 -6.58
N ARG A 140 4.59 5.58 -5.68
CA ARG A 140 3.69 6.71 -5.82
C ARG A 140 4.44 8.04 -5.87
N LEU A 141 5.33 8.29 -4.89
CA LEU A 141 6.13 9.52 -4.83
C LEU A 141 7.00 9.68 -6.09
N HIS A 142 7.53 8.57 -6.59
CA HIS A 142 8.31 8.56 -7.83
C HIS A 142 7.46 8.93 -9.06
N GLU A 143 6.25 8.40 -9.19
CA GLU A 143 5.31 8.75 -10.26
C GLU A 143 4.93 10.23 -10.21
N GLU A 144 4.67 10.77 -9.03
CA GLU A 144 4.35 12.21 -8.83
C GLU A 144 5.52 13.10 -9.25
N SER A 145 6.73 12.78 -8.82
CA SER A 145 7.94 13.50 -9.18
C SER A 145 8.21 13.47 -10.69
N THR A 146 8.01 12.33 -11.33
CA THR A 146 8.21 12.16 -12.77
C THR A 146 7.22 13.00 -13.58
N ARG A 147 5.96 13.06 -13.16
CA ARG A 147 4.92 13.88 -13.80
C ARG A 147 5.14 15.38 -13.57
N ALA A 148 5.55 15.76 -12.36
CA ALA A 148 5.87 17.17 -12.06
C ALA A 148 7.06 17.68 -12.89
N GLY A 149 8.03 16.82 -13.19
CA GLY A 149 9.18 17.13 -14.05
C GLY A 149 8.85 17.17 -15.55
N ALA A 150 7.77 16.54 -15.99
CA ALA A 150 7.22 16.60 -17.35
C ALA A 150 6.25 17.78 -17.47
N GLY A 151 6.74 19.01 -17.32
CA GLY A 151 5.95 20.23 -17.50
C GLY A 151 5.21 20.23 -18.85
N PRO A 152 4.09 21.01 -19.00
CA PRO A 152 3.33 21.03 -20.24
C PRO A 152 4.27 21.40 -21.38
N ALA A 153 4.36 20.52 -22.39
CA ALA A 153 5.05 20.84 -23.63
C ALA A 153 4.37 22.06 -24.22
N GLU A 154 5.01 23.22 -24.16
CA GLU A 154 4.53 24.42 -24.84
C GLU A 154 4.33 24.08 -26.32
N PRO A 155 3.15 24.33 -26.89
CA PRO A 155 2.99 24.16 -28.32
C PRO A 155 3.91 25.17 -29.00
N ALA A 156 4.95 24.68 -29.68
CA ALA A 156 5.92 25.47 -30.40
C ALA A 156 5.18 26.44 -31.35
N ALA A 157 4.99 27.69 -30.90
CA ALA A 157 4.56 28.80 -31.73
C ALA A 157 5.68 29.07 -32.74
N ARG A 158 5.36 28.85 -34.01
CA ARG A 158 6.17 29.24 -35.16
C ARG A 158 6.42 30.75 -35.11
N ALA A 159 7.66 31.16 -34.83
CA ALA A 159 8.22 32.40 -35.37
C ALA A 159 9.74 32.33 -35.22
N GLY A 160 10.44 32.38 -36.35
CA GLY A 160 11.90 32.39 -36.43
C GLY A 160 12.47 33.66 -35.88
N VAL A 161 13.30 33.53 -34.87
CA VAL A 161 14.45 34.39 -34.60
C VAL A 161 15.45 33.51 -33.82
N ARG A 162 16.66 33.33 -34.39
CA ARG A 162 17.79 32.76 -33.66
C ARG A 162 18.34 33.82 -32.72
N PRO A 163 18.36 33.61 -31.45
CA PRO A 163 19.36 34.20 -30.55
C PRO A 163 20.39 33.15 -30.18
N SER A 164 21.61 33.62 -30.08
CA SER A 164 22.81 32.91 -29.70
C SER A 164 22.66 32.14 -28.39
N GLU A 165 23.18 30.89 -28.39
CA GLU A 165 23.27 30.04 -27.21
C GLU A 165 23.90 30.73 -26.01
N PRO A 166 23.27 30.72 -24.83
CA PRO A 166 24.00 30.64 -23.59
C PRO A 166 24.19 29.16 -23.23
N ALA A 167 25.44 28.78 -23.00
CA ALA A 167 25.90 27.47 -22.62
C ALA A 167 24.96 26.78 -21.60
N ALA A 168 24.44 25.63 -21.97
CA ALA A 168 23.73 24.71 -21.08
C ALA A 168 24.64 24.44 -19.86
N ARG A 169 24.23 24.89 -18.66
CA ARG A 169 24.81 24.41 -17.42
C ARG A 169 24.49 22.94 -17.28
N PRO A 170 25.50 22.05 -17.17
CA PRO A 170 25.23 20.65 -16.86
C PRO A 170 24.56 20.60 -15.50
N GLY A 171 23.33 20.05 -15.46
CA GLY A 171 22.62 19.79 -14.22
C GLY A 171 23.50 18.94 -13.31
N THR A 172 23.73 19.42 -12.09
CA THR A 172 24.57 18.80 -11.08
C THR A 172 24.05 17.42 -10.76
N PRO A 173 24.85 16.33 -10.77
CA PRO A 173 24.41 14.97 -10.48
C PRO A 173 23.87 14.75 -9.04
N GLY A 174 23.96 15.76 -8.18
CA GLY A 174 23.54 15.68 -6.76
C GLY A 174 22.03 15.75 -6.52
N ASP A 175 21.26 16.42 -7.39
CA ASP A 175 19.85 16.75 -7.12
C ASP A 175 18.88 15.54 -7.22
N ARG A 176 19.24 14.52 -7.98
CA ARG A 176 18.43 13.29 -8.09
C ARG A 176 18.65 12.30 -6.94
N GLY A 177 19.85 12.27 -6.36
CA GLY A 177 20.17 11.43 -5.20
C GLY A 177 19.44 11.92 -3.95
N ASP A 178 19.49 13.22 -3.68
CA ASP A 178 18.88 13.82 -2.48
C ASP A 178 17.34 13.66 -2.48
N SER A 179 16.70 13.73 -3.65
CA SER A 179 15.24 13.52 -3.78
C SER A 179 14.85 12.05 -3.53
N GLN A 180 15.63 11.09 -4.03
CA GLN A 180 15.37 9.66 -3.83
C GLN A 180 15.52 9.29 -2.36
N ASP A 181 16.61 9.72 -1.71
CA ASP A 181 16.85 9.44 -0.29
C ASP A 181 15.73 10.02 0.60
N THR A 182 15.19 11.18 0.23
CA THR A 182 14.06 11.80 0.94
C THR A 182 12.79 10.97 0.77
N HIS A 183 12.48 10.47 -0.44
CA HIS A 183 11.31 9.64 -0.70
C HIS A 183 11.36 8.32 0.08
N ASP A 184 12.53 7.68 0.15
CA ASP A 184 12.73 6.43 0.89
C ASP A 184 12.45 6.62 2.39
N VAL A 185 12.96 7.71 2.97
CA VAL A 185 12.71 8.03 4.39
C VAL A 185 11.25 8.32 4.67
N VAL A 186 10.59 9.11 3.82
CA VAL A 186 9.17 9.45 3.95
C VAL A 186 8.30 8.20 3.81
N ALA A 187 8.58 7.34 2.84
CA ALA A 187 7.87 6.09 2.64
C ALA A 187 8.03 5.13 3.83
N ALA A 188 9.26 4.97 4.32
CA ALA A 188 9.54 4.12 5.49
C ALA A 188 8.86 4.64 6.77
N PHE A 189 8.89 5.96 7.00
CA PHE A 189 8.21 6.58 8.13
C PHE A 189 6.71 6.40 8.07
N THR A 190 6.08 6.68 6.94
CA THR A 190 4.63 6.55 6.74
C THR A 190 4.18 5.11 6.90
N ALA A 191 4.89 4.16 6.30
CA ALA A 191 4.59 2.73 6.44
C ALA A 191 4.70 2.28 7.91
N GLY A 192 5.74 2.71 8.62
CA GLY A 192 5.92 2.42 10.04
C GLY A 192 4.81 2.98 10.91
N ALA A 193 4.42 4.24 10.66
CA ALA A 193 3.33 4.92 11.38
C ALA A 193 1.98 4.24 11.14
N LEU A 194 1.65 3.91 9.89
CA LEU A 194 0.41 3.20 9.54
C LEU A 194 0.29 1.85 10.24
N ILE A 195 1.37 1.05 10.21
CA ILE A 195 1.38 -0.26 10.86
C ILE A 195 1.28 -0.11 12.39
N GLY A 196 1.98 0.86 12.98
CA GLY A 196 1.91 1.13 14.41
C GLY A 196 0.49 1.50 14.86
N VAL A 197 -0.17 2.41 14.14
CA VAL A 197 -1.56 2.81 14.40
C VAL A 197 -2.52 1.62 14.21
N ALA A 198 -2.36 0.86 13.14
CA ALA A 198 -3.19 -0.29 12.84
C ALA A 198 -3.03 -1.40 13.91
N ALA A 199 -1.80 -1.70 14.32
CA ALA A 199 -1.53 -2.69 15.37
C ALA A 199 -2.15 -2.28 16.71
N ASP A 200 -1.97 -1.04 17.15
CA ASP A 200 -2.57 -0.53 18.40
C ASP A 200 -4.11 -0.59 18.35
N TRP A 201 -4.71 -0.15 17.23
CA TRP A 201 -6.16 -0.21 17.03
C TRP A 201 -6.71 -1.64 17.08
N LEU A 202 -6.04 -2.59 16.41
CA LEU A 202 -6.38 -4.01 16.43
C LEU A 202 -6.24 -4.61 17.82
N GLN A 203 -5.15 -4.29 18.57
CA GLN A 203 -4.92 -4.79 19.93
C GLN A 203 -6.00 -4.31 20.91
N ARG A 204 -6.54 -3.12 20.71
CA ARG A 204 -7.66 -2.58 21.52
C ARG A 204 -9.02 -3.12 21.10
N GLY A 205 -9.11 -4.02 20.12
CA GLY A 205 -10.34 -4.63 19.64
C GLY A 205 -11.15 -3.73 18.70
N CYS A 206 -10.49 -2.91 17.90
CA CYS A 206 -11.09 -2.01 16.91
C CYS A 206 -12.17 -1.08 17.52
N PRO A 207 -11.83 -0.25 18.52
CA PRO A 207 -12.83 0.53 19.28
C PRO A 207 -13.50 1.64 18.46
N ARG A 208 -12.95 1.97 17.30
CA ARG A 208 -13.47 2.99 16.37
C ARG A 208 -13.73 2.35 15.01
N PRO A 209 -14.73 2.83 14.24
CA PRO A 209 -14.96 2.34 12.90
C PRO A 209 -13.80 2.74 11.94
N PRO A 210 -13.58 1.98 10.85
CA PRO A 210 -12.54 2.26 9.86
C PRO A 210 -12.54 3.69 9.32
N SER A 211 -13.71 4.28 9.07
CA SER A 211 -13.87 5.66 8.59
C SER A 211 -13.34 6.69 9.58
N GLU A 212 -13.58 6.50 10.89
CA GLU A 212 -13.05 7.38 11.93
C GLU A 212 -11.54 7.23 12.05
N MET A 213 -11.01 6.00 11.94
CA MET A 213 -9.57 5.76 11.92
C MET A 213 -8.90 6.43 10.73
N ALA A 214 -9.50 6.37 9.55
CA ALA A 214 -9.02 7.08 8.38
C ALA A 214 -9.00 8.58 8.58
N ALA A 215 -10.10 9.16 9.08
CA ALA A 215 -10.22 10.60 9.34
C ALA A 215 -9.20 11.13 10.37
N LEU A 216 -8.85 10.32 11.37
CA LEU A 216 -7.84 10.68 12.38
C LEU A 216 -6.40 10.51 11.88
N THR A 217 -6.16 9.51 11.01
CA THR A 217 -4.81 9.15 10.55
C THR A 217 -4.41 9.99 9.33
N TRP A 218 -5.35 10.32 8.45
CA TRP A 218 -5.07 11.04 7.22
C TRP A 218 -4.35 12.40 7.41
N PRO A 219 -4.77 13.30 8.32
CA PRO A 219 -4.08 14.58 8.52
C PRO A 219 -2.61 14.42 8.92
N LEU A 220 -2.27 13.35 9.66
CA LEU A 220 -0.90 13.06 10.08
C LEU A 220 -0.04 12.61 8.89
N ILE A 221 -0.61 11.80 8.00
CA ILE A 221 0.06 11.36 6.78
C ILE A 221 0.23 12.54 5.82
N ALA A 222 -0.81 13.34 5.61
CA ALA A 222 -0.78 14.50 4.73
C ALA A 222 0.25 15.55 5.16
N ALA A 223 0.51 15.68 6.46
CA ALA A 223 1.54 16.58 6.99
C ALA A 223 2.98 16.16 6.60
N VAL A 224 3.20 14.86 6.38
CA VAL A 224 4.49 14.30 5.97
C VAL A 224 4.62 14.26 4.44
N HIS A 225 3.48 14.17 3.75
CA HIS A 225 3.38 14.17 2.28
C HIS A 225 2.71 15.47 1.82
N PRO A 226 3.42 16.59 1.68
CA PRO A 226 2.83 17.81 1.15
C PRO A 226 2.43 17.55 -0.32
N ILE A 227 1.15 17.27 -0.54
CA ILE A 227 0.59 17.20 -1.89
C ILE A 227 0.69 18.61 -2.46
N PRO A 228 1.35 18.82 -3.63
CA PRO A 228 1.39 20.13 -4.25
C PRO A 228 -0.04 20.51 -4.66
N VAL A 229 -0.71 21.28 -3.82
CA VAL A 229 -2.01 21.85 -4.17
C VAL A 229 -1.77 22.81 -5.33
N ARG A 230 -2.31 22.50 -6.51
CA ARG A 230 -2.36 23.48 -7.63
C ARG A 230 -3.05 24.72 -7.09
N GLN A 231 -2.27 25.76 -6.86
CA GLN A 231 -2.83 27.08 -6.62
C GLN A 231 -3.59 27.47 -7.89
N THR A 232 -4.92 27.40 -7.85
CA THR A 232 -5.74 28.06 -8.85
C THR A 232 -5.33 29.53 -8.88
N PRO A 233 -4.91 30.08 -10.03
CA PRO A 233 -4.53 31.48 -10.09
C PRO A 233 -5.73 32.30 -9.64
N SER A 234 -5.54 33.05 -8.55
CA SER A 234 -6.56 33.99 -8.04
C SER A 234 -6.96 34.92 -9.17
N ARG A 235 -8.20 34.77 -9.62
CA ARG A 235 -8.81 35.65 -10.61
C ARG A 235 -8.81 37.05 -10.00
N THR A 236 -7.87 37.88 -10.40
CA THR A 236 -7.83 39.31 -10.06
C THR A 236 -9.17 39.92 -10.52
N PRO A 237 -9.93 40.53 -9.61
CA PRO A 237 -11.16 41.22 -10.05
C PRO A 237 -10.75 42.35 -10.99
N ALA A 238 -11.31 42.36 -12.20
CA ALA A 238 -11.15 43.44 -13.13
C ALA A 238 -11.67 44.73 -12.46
N THR A 239 -10.78 45.68 -12.25
CA THR A 239 -11.12 47.05 -11.86
C THR A 239 -11.92 47.65 -13.01
N ASP A 240 -13.22 47.80 -12.78
CA ASP A 240 -14.14 48.51 -13.64
C ASP A 240 -13.82 50.02 -13.51
N ASP A 241 -13.06 50.54 -14.47
CA ASP A 241 -12.67 51.93 -14.54
C ASP A 241 -13.76 52.69 -15.32
N THR A 242 -14.92 52.89 -14.68
CA THR A 242 -15.98 53.70 -15.17
C THR A 242 -15.66 55.17 -14.90
N HIS A 243 -15.03 55.83 -15.87
CA HIS A 243 -14.80 57.28 -15.85
C HIS A 243 -16.02 58.00 -16.43
N PRO A 244 -16.75 58.86 -15.69
CA PRO A 244 -17.78 59.67 -16.27
C PRO A 244 -17.16 60.90 -16.96
N ARG A 245 -17.38 61.02 -18.25
CA ARG A 245 -17.14 62.27 -18.96
C ARG A 245 -18.32 63.24 -18.74
N THR A 246 -18.05 64.37 -18.16
CA THR A 246 -18.82 65.65 -18.33
C THR A 246 -18.05 66.55 -19.26
#